data_65632161c0acfc0dbed2d804bf610bd1
#
_entry.id   65632161c0acfc0dbed2d804bf610bd1
#
_cell.length_a   1.000
_cell.length_b   1.000
_cell.length_c   1.000
_cell.angle_alpha   90.00
_cell.angle_beta   90.00
_cell.angle_gamma   90.00
#
_symmetry.space_group_name_H-M   'P 1'
#
loop_
_entity.id
_entity.type
_entity.pdbx_description
1 polymer ?
#
loop_
_entity_poly.entity_id
_entity_poly.type
_entity_poly.pdbx_seq_one_letter_code
_entity_poly.pdbx_strand_id
1 'polypeptide(L)'
;EWWFQLYVLKDLAFNLALLDRAWAAGCRTLVVTVDLQAGGKGEKDARYGITMPLRPSPGLLFEGARHPGWAWRFLRSGMPAFENVRGLLGDQSAGLTIAALVGQNLHAGFAWADLARLRQAWKGKLVVKGVAHPDDAARLVDEGADGVWVSNHGGRQLDGALASADALPTVARAVA
;
A
#
# COMPACT_ATOMS: atom_id res chain seq x y z
N GLU A 1 20.83 -1.86 -4.68
CA GLU A 1 19.66 -2.73 -4.89
C GLU A 1 18.43 -2.04 -4.29
N TRP A 2 17.29 -2.05 -5.01
CA TRP A 2 16.03 -1.48 -4.57
C TRP A 2 14.89 -2.46 -4.83
N TRP A 3 13.82 -2.39 -4.00
CA TRP A 3 12.66 -3.27 -4.03
C TRP A 3 11.44 -2.48 -4.46
N PHE A 4 10.56 -3.09 -5.20
CA PHE A 4 9.30 -2.48 -5.61
C PHE A 4 8.17 -2.99 -4.72
N GLN A 5 7.49 -2.08 -4.00
CA GLN A 5 6.32 -2.44 -3.21
C GLN A 5 5.04 -2.19 -4.02
N LEU A 6 4.21 -3.22 -4.12
CA LEU A 6 2.91 -3.20 -4.79
C LEU A 6 1.78 -3.24 -3.75
N TYR A 7 0.90 -2.27 -3.80
CA TYR A 7 -0.46 -2.37 -3.29
C TYR A 7 -1.33 -2.86 -4.44
N VAL A 8 -1.95 -4.04 -4.28
CA VAL A 8 -2.68 -4.66 -5.38
C VAL A 8 -3.97 -3.91 -5.65
N LEU A 9 -4.15 -3.48 -6.88
CA LEU A 9 -5.33 -2.78 -7.35
C LEU A 9 -6.29 -3.76 -8.04
N LYS A 10 -7.56 -3.38 -8.15
CA LYS A 10 -8.60 -4.19 -8.82
C LYS A 10 -8.28 -4.47 -10.29
N ASP A 11 -7.63 -3.52 -10.96
CA ASP A 11 -7.20 -3.69 -12.34
C ASP A 11 -5.92 -4.53 -12.41
N LEU A 12 -6.07 -5.80 -12.77
CA LEU A 12 -4.96 -6.73 -12.93
C LEU A 12 -4.00 -6.29 -14.04
N ALA A 13 -4.52 -5.79 -15.16
CA ALA A 13 -3.67 -5.38 -16.28
C ALA A 13 -2.75 -4.23 -15.87
N PHE A 14 -3.27 -3.30 -15.08
CA PHE A 14 -2.47 -2.22 -14.54
C PHE A 14 -1.40 -2.71 -13.54
N ASN A 15 -1.74 -3.65 -12.64
CA ASN A 15 -0.75 -4.26 -11.76
C ASN A 15 0.39 -4.89 -12.56
N LEU A 16 0.07 -5.66 -13.60
CA LEU A 16 1.07 -6.30 -14.47
C LEU A 16 1.94 -5.28 -15.19
N ALA A 17 1.35 -4.20 -15.72
CA ALA A 17 2.11 -3.12 -16.34
C ALA A 17 3.07 -2.42 -15.35
N LEU A 18 2.69 -2.28 -14.07
CA LEU A 18 3.59 -1.79 -13.03
C LEU A 18 4.76 -2.75 -12.78
N LEU A 19 4.51 -4.07 -12.77
CA LEU A 19 5.56 -5.08 -12.64
C LEU A 19 6.55 -5.01 -13.80
N ASP A 20 6.06 -4.90 -15.03
CA ASP A 20 6.91 -4.78 -16.22
C ASP A 20 7.77 -3.52 -16.18
N ARG A 21 7.20 -2.39 -15.76
CA ARG A 21 7.94 -1.14 -15.58
C ARG A 21 9.01 -1.26 -14.49
N ALA A 22 8.69 -1.88 -13.35
CA ALA A 22 9.63 -2.11 -12.27
C ALA A 22 10.79 -3.01 -12.73
N TRP A 23 10.47 -4.07 -13.47
CA TRP A 23 11.47 -4.98 -14.05
C TRP A 23 12.38 -4.27 -15.04
N ALA A 24 11.82 -3.50 -15.96
CA ALA A 24 12.55 -2.71 -16.95
C ALA A 24 13.48 -1.67 -16.30
N ALA A 25 13.05 -1.11 -15.15
CA ALA A 25 13.87 -0.19 -14.36
C ALA A 25 14.95 -0.89 -13.51
N GLY A 26 15.12 -2.21 -13.62
CA GLY A 26 16.16 -2.98 -12.93
C GLY A 26 15.77 -3.52 -11.56
N CYS A 27 14.51 -3.42 -11.13
CA CYS A 27 14.04 -4.05 -9.91
C CYS A 27 14.03 -5.57 -10.03
N ARG A 28 14.46 -6.26 -8.98
CA ARG A 28 14.50 -7.73 -8.95
C ARG A 28 13.77 -8.32 -7.75
N THR A 29 13.27 -7.49 -6.86
CA THR A 29 12.51 -7.91 -5.67
C THR A 29 11.18 -7.17 -5.63
N LEU A 30 10.08 -7.93 -5.69
CA LEU A 30 8.72 -7.45 -5.53
C LEU A 30 8.26 -7.68 -4.09
N VAL A 31 7.69 -6.66 -3.47
CA VAL A 31 7.00 -6.77 -2.19
C VAL A 31 5.51 -6.59 -2.41
N VAL A 32 4.72 -7.64 -2.24
CA VAL A 32 3.26 -7.58 -2.31
C VAL A 32 2.71 -7.34 -0.90
N THR A 33 1.95 -6.25 -0.72
CA THR A 33 1.36 -5.90 0.57
C THR A 33 -0.08 -6.41 0.64
N VAL A 34 -0.37 -7.27 1.64
CA VAL A 34 -1.65 -7.97 1.76
C VAL A 34 -2.48 -7.56 2.98
N ASP A 35 -1.94 -6.74 3.87
CA ASP A 35 -2.60 -6.27 5.10
C ASP A 35 -3.40 -4.96 4.89
N LEU A 36 -3.75 -4.62 3.65
CA LEU A 36 -4.45 -3.39 3.27
C LEU A 36 -5.73 -3.71 2.47
N GLN A 37 -6.55 -4.62 2.95
CA GLN A 37 -7.82 -4.99 2.28
C GLN A 37 -8.87 -3.88 2.36
N ALA A 38 -8.85 -3.10 3.44
CA ALA A 38 -9.69 -1.92 3.64
C ALA A 38 -8.86 -0.78 4.22
N GLY A 39 -9.20 0.45 3.88
CA GLY A 39 -8.54 1.62 4.47
C GLY A 39 -8.74 1.66 5.98
N GLY A 40 -7.65 1.73 6.74
CA GLY A 40 -7.69 1.87 8.19
C GLY A 40 -8.40 3.17 8.59
N LYS A 41 -9.17 3.13 9.68
CA LYS A 41 -9.84 4.30 10.22
C LYS A 41 -8.83 5.18 10.97
N GLY A 42 -8.34 6.20 10.32
CA GLY A 42 -7.45 7.20 10.92
C GLY A 42 -8.21 8.10 11.90
N GLU A 43 -8.38 7.68 13.16
CA GLU A 43 -9.11 8.47 14.17
C GLU A 43 -8.48 9.84 14.38
N LYS A 44 -7.16 9.94 14.33
CA LYS A 44 -6.45 11.20 14.44
C LYS A 44 -6.82 12.14 13.28
N ASP A 45 -6.83 11.62 12.06
CA ASP A 45 -7.20 12.39 10.87
C ASP A 45 -8.65 12.87 10.96
N ALA A 46 -9.56 11.99 11.42
CA ALA A 46 -10.96 12.32 11.65
C ALA A 46 -11.13 13.44 12.70
N ARG A 47 -10.36 13.38 13.81
CA ARG A 47 -10.39 14.43 14.86
C ARG A 47 -9.93 15.80 14.36
N TYR A 48 -8.98 15.82 13.44
CA TYR A 48 -8.50 17.07 12.80
C TYR A 48 -9.28 17.48 11.56
N GLY A 49 -10.38 16.78 11.24
CA GLY A 49 -11.19 17.06 10.06
C GLY A 49 -10.47 16.80 8.74
N ILE A 50 -9.39 16.00 8.76
CA ILE A 50 -8.66 15.61 7.56
C ILE A 50 -9.45 14.49 6.88
N THR A 51 -10.04 14.80 5.73
CA THR A 51 -10.81 13.86 4.92
C THR A 51 -10.08 13.56 3.60
N MET A 52 -10.29 12.37 3.05
CA MET A 52 -9.86 12.06 1.69
C MET A 52 -11.10 11.93 0.77
N PRO A 53 -11.23 12.77 -0.26
CA PRO A 53 -10.38 13.89 -0.66
C PRO A 53 -10.34 15.04 0.38
N LEU A 54 -9.21 15.75 0.41
CA LEU A 54 -9.00 16.87 1.32
C LEU A 54 -10.00 17.98 1.01
N ARG A 55 -10.83 18.35 2.00
CA ARG A 55 -11.79 19.44 1.88
C ARG A 55 -11.27 20.64 2.68
N PRO A 56 -11.19 21.83 2.06
CA PRO A 56 -10.85 23.04 2.80
C PRO A 56 -11.86 23.26 3.92
N SER A 57 -11.36 23.44 5.14
CA SER A 57 -12.18 23.83 6.28
C SER A 57 -11.56 25.07 6.96
N PRO A 58 -12.35 25.90 7.68
CA PRO A 58 -11.79 27.05 8.40
C PRO A 58 -10.65 26.66 9.37
N GLY A 59 -10.78 25.50 10.02
CA GLY A 59 -9.73 24.97 10.92
C GLY A 59 -8.44 24.63 10.17
N LEU A 60 -8.54 23.98 9.01
CA LEU A 60 -7.39 23.65 8.18
C LEU A 60 -6.69 24.90 7.63
N LEU A 61 -7.47 25.92 7.24
CA LEU A 61 -6.92 27.21 6.79
C LEU A 61 -6.20 27.93 7.93
N PHE A 62 -6.77 27.91 9.13
CA PHE A 62 -6.16 28.49 10.32
C PHE A 62 -4.84 27.80 10.68
N GLU A 63 -4.82 26.46 10.67
CA GLU A 63 -3.58 25.69 10.89
C GLU A 63 -2.54 25.97 9.81
N GLY A 64 -2.94 26.05 8.55
CA GLY A 64 -2.05 26.44 7.46
C GLY A 64 -1.42 27.82 7.68
N ALA A 65 -2.21 28.79 8.15
CA ALA A 65 -1.73 30.13 8.46
C ALA A 65 -0.73 30.18 9.63
N ARG A 66 -0.85 29.25 10.58
CA ARG A 66 0.12 29.10 11.69
C ARG A 66 1.47 28.50 11.26
N HIS A 67 1.51 27.89 10.07
CA HIS A 67 2.70 27.26 9.49
C HIS A 67 3.06 27.88 8.12
N PRO A 68 3.42 29.19 8.07
CA PRO A 68 3.55 29.92 6.80
C PRO A 68 4.60 29.32 5.87
N GLY A 69 5.70 28.79 6.39
CA GLY A 69 6.72 28.12 5.56
C GLY A 69 6.25 26.84 4.90
N TRP A 70 5.35 26.08 5.55
CA TRP A 70 4.70 24.92 4.96
C TRP A 70 3.64 25.36 3.94
N ALA A 71 2.80 26.31 4.30
CA ALA A 71 1.73 26.83 3.43
C ALA A 71 2.32 27.38 2.12
N TRP A 72 3.40 28.15 2.20
CA TRP A 72 4.07 28.68 1.02
C TRP A 72 4.62 27.58 0.11
N ARG A 73 5.27 26.55 0.68
CA ARG A 73 5.76 25.40 -0.11
C ARG A 73 4.62 24.65 -0.77
N PHE A 74 3.54 24.40 -0.04
CA PHE A 74 2.36 23.73 -0.56
C PHE A 74 1.71 24.52 -1.72
N LEU A 75 1.52 25.84 -1.56
CA LEU A 75 0.98 26.69 -2.61
C LEU A 75 1.87 26.71 -3.86
N ARG A 76 3.18 26.67 -3.66
CA ARG A 76 4.16 26.67 -4.77
C ARG A 76 4.28 25.33 -5.48
N SER A 77 4.21 24.24 -4.75
CA SER A 77 4.43 22.86 -5.29
C SER A 77 3.13 22.17 -5.66
N GLY A 78 1.99 22.63 -5.16
CA GLY A 78 0.70 21.98 -5.34
C GLY A 78 0.55 20.70 -4.54
N MET A 79 -0.50 19.95 -4.84
CA MET A 79 -0.74 18.63 -4.24
C MET A 79 0.26 17.61 -4.77
N PRO A 80 0.88 16.79 -3.89
CA PRO A 80 1.75 15.69 -4.33
C PRO A 80 1.00 14.73 -5.26
N ALA A 81 1.63 14.33 -6.34
CA ALA A 81 1.10 13.36 -7.28
C ALA A 81 1.81 12.01 -7.13
N PHE A 82 1.06 10.92 -7.29
CA PHE A 82 1.63 9.57 -7.37
C PHE A 82 1.86 9.22 -8.84
N GLU A 83 3.04 9.53 -9.35
CA GLU A 83 3.37 9.38 -10.77
C GLU A 83 3.12 7.97 -11.32
N ASN A 84 3.33 6.95 -10.48
CA ASN A 84 3.14 5.56 -10.88
C ASN A 84 1.68 5.18 -11.18
N VAL A 85 0.71 5.92 -10.64
CA VAL A 85 -0.72 5.64 -10.84
C VAL A 85 -1.42 6.65 -11.75
N ARG A 86 -0.71 7.64 -12.29
CA ARG A 86 -1.28 8.60 -13.25
C ARG A 86 -1.94 7.94 -14.45
N GLY A 87 -1.31 6.88 -14.99
CA GLY A 87 -1.85 6.16 -16.14
C GLY A 87 -3.14 5.37 -15.86
N LEU A 88 -3.45 5.07 -14.59
CA LEU A 88 -4.67 4.36 -14.20
C LEU A 88 -5.92 5.25 -14.30
N LEU A 89 -5.74 6.56 -14.24
CA LEU A 89 -6.83 7.47 -13.90
C LEU A 89 -7.38 8.25 -15.08
N GLY A 90 -6.69 8.24 -16.22
CA GLY A 90 -7.07 9.08 -17.37
C GLY A 90 -7.33 10.53 -16.95
N ASP A 91 -8.16 11.23 -17.68
CA ASP A 91 -8.59 12.62 -17.39
C ASP A 91 -9.55 12.74 -16.20
N GLN A 92 -9.94 11.63 -15.54
CA GLN A 92 -10.85 11.65 -14.39
C GLN A 92 -10.19 12.11 -13.08
N SER A 93 -8.92 12.47 -13.11
CA SER A 93 -8.17 12.95 -11.94
C SER A 93 -8.59 14.37 -11.46
N ALA A 94 -9.45 15.05 -12.18
CA ALA A 94 -9.94 16.38 -11.81
C ALA A 94 -10.82 16.30 -10.54
N GLY A 95 -10.22 16.56 -9.38
CA GLY A 95 -10.94 16.77 -8.12
C GLY A 95 -10.84 15.66 -7.08
N LEU A 96 -10.28 14.48 -7.40
CA LEU A 96 -10.00 13.45 -6.41
C LEU A 96 -8.51 13.43 -6.07
N THR A 97 -8.17 13.41 -4.79
CA THR A 97 -6.77 13.14 -4.41
C THR A 97 -6.41 11.74 -4.84
N ILE A 98 -5.22 11.56 -5.39
CA ILE A 98 -4.71 10.25 -5.86
C ILE A 98 -4.78 9.20 -4.74
N ALA A 99 -4.60 9.61 -3.48
CA ALA A 99 -4.75 8.72 -2.32
C ALA A 99 -6.18 8.17 -2.17
N ALA A 100 -7.22 8.98 -2.43
CA ALA A 100 -8.61 8.53 -2.42
C ALA A 100 -8.89 7.55 -3.57
N LEU A 101 -8.32 7.82 -4.74
CA LEU A 101 -8.43 6.94 -5.91
C LEU A 101 -7.72 5.60 -5.70
N VAL A 102 -6.52 5.60 -5.15
CA VAL A 102 -5.80 4.37 -4.79
C VAL A 102 -6.61 3.60 -3.76
N GLY A 103 -7.12 4.25 -2.70
CA GLY A 103 -7.93 3.61 -1.67
C GLY A 103 -9.21 2.95 -2.22
N GLN A 104 -9.90 3.59 -3.17
CA GLN A 104 -11.11 3.04 -3.80
C GLN A 104 -10.80 1.89 -4.77
N ASN A 105 -9.61 1.85 -5.34
CA ASN A 105 -9.17 0.84 -6.31
C ASN A 105 -8.34 -0.27 -5.70
N LEU A 106 -8.08 -0.27 -4.39
CA LEU A 106 -7.46 -1.42 -3.71
C LEU A 106 -8.29 -2.68 -3.90
N HIS A 107 -7.63 -3.80 -4.12
CA HIS A 107 -8.27 -5.08 -4.32
C HIS A 107 -8.61 -5.71 -2.96
N ALA A 108 -9.74 -5.32 -2.36
CA ALA A 108 -10.20 -5.84 -1.07
C ALA A 108 -10.43 -7.36 -1.06
N GLY A 109 -10.74 -7.95 -2.22
CA GLY A 109 -10.92 -9.38 -2.42
C GLY A 109 -9.66 -10.13 -2.86
N PHE A 110 -8.46 -9.56 -2.67
CA PHE A 110 -7.20 -10.22 -3.03
C PHE A 110 -7.07 -11.57 -2.33
N ALA A 111 -6.85 -12.62 -3.11
CA ALA A 111 -6.84 -14.00 -2.67
C ALA A 111 -5.59 -14.74 -3.17
N TRP A 112 -5.41 -15.99 -2.74
CA TRP A 112 -4.31 -16.87 -3.13
C TRP A 112 -4.16 -17.03 -4.65
N ALA A 113 -5.28 -17.13 -5.37
CA ALA A 113 -5.27 -17.21 -6.83
C ALA A 113 -4.68 -15.95 -7.50
N ASP A 114 -4.88 -14.78 -6.89
CA ASP A 114 -4.33 -13.53 -7.41
C ASP A 114 -2.83 -13.44 -7.11
N LEU A 115 -2.40 -13.92 -5.94
CA LEU A 115 -0.98 -14.04 -5.60
C LEU A 115 -0.25 -14.97 -6.59
N ALA A 116 -0.86 -16.12 -6.92
CA ALA A 116 -0.31 -17.06 -7.89
C ALA A 116 -0.13 -16.41 -9.28
N ARG A 117 -1.09 -15.58 -9.71
CA ARG A 117 -0.97 -14.80 -10.96
C ARG A 117 0.19 -13.80 -10.93
N LEU A 118 0.35 -13.08 -9.81
CA LEU A 118 1.48 -12.17 -9.64
C LEU A 118 2.81 -12.93 -9.60
N ARG A 119 2.87 -14.09 -8.92
CA ARG A 119 4.05 -14.96 -8.90
C ARG A 119 4.45 -15.42 -10.31
N GLN A 120 3.48 -15.85 -11.13
CA GLN A 120 3.74 -16.26 -12.50
C GLN A 120 4.27 -15.12 -13.38
N ALA A 121 3.76 -13.91 -13.17
CA ALA A 121 4.18 -12.74 -13.94
C ALA A 121 5.54 -12.18 -13.50
N TRP A 122 5.90 -12.33 -12.22
CA TRP A 122 7.14 -11.76 -11.67
C TRP A 122 8.29 -12.78 -11.72
N LYS A 123 9.36 -12.44 -12.42
CA LYS A 123 10.52 -13.33 -12.64
C LYS A 123 11.57 -13.26 -11.52
N GLY A 124 11.50 -12.25 -10.66
CA GLY A 124 12.45 -12.02 -9.58
C GLY A 124 11.97 -12.59 -8.24
N LYS A 125 12.59 -12.13 -7.16
CA LYS A 125 12.20 -12.50 -5.81
C LYS A 125 10.86 -11.89 -5.42
N LEU A 126 10.02 -12.69 -4.75
CA LEU A 126 8.72 -12.29 -4.25
C LEU A 126 8.72 -12.32 -2.72
N VAL A 127 8.46 -11.18 -2.11
CA VAL A 127 8.26 -11.03 -0.67
C VAL A 127 6.80 -10.66 -0.42
N VAL A 128 6.13 -11.35 0.50
CA VAL A 128 4.76 -10.99 0.90
C VAL A 128 4.79 -10.30 2.26
N LYS A 129 4.30 -9.07 2.30
CA LYS A 129 4.26 -8.21 3.48
C LYS A 129 2.84 -8.13 4.04
N GLY A 130 2.73 -8.19 5.38
CA GLY A 130 1.44 -8.09 6.06
C GLY A 130 0.98 -9.43 6.62
N VAL A 131 1.91 -10.35 6.84
CA VAL A 131 1.66 -11.70 7.32
C VAL A 131 1.86 -11.73 8.84
N ALA A 132 0.88 -12.27 9.57
CA ALA A 132 0.94 -12.42 11.02
C ALA A 132 0.55 -13.83 11.50
N HIS A 133 0.00 -14.68 10.59
CA HIS A 133 -0.39 -16.05 10.92
C HIS A 133 0.65 -17.06 10.41
N PRO A 134 1.07 -18.05 11.22
CA PRO A 134 2.08 -19.03 10.83
C PRO A 134 1.64 -19.92 9.67
N ASP A 135 0.36 -20.33 9.60
CA ASP A 135 -0.13 -21.18 8.52
C ASP A 135 -0.14 -20.44 7.18
N ASP A 136 -0.45 -19.13 7.17
CA ASP A 136 -0.34 -18.31 5.97
C ASP A 136 1.11 -18.19 5.52
N ALA A 137 2.03 -18.05 6.46
CA ALA A 137 3.46 -17.97 6.17
C ALA A 137 3.99 -19.27 5.55
N ALA A 138 3.63 -20.42 6.11
CA ALA A 138 3.99 -21.74 5.55
C ALA A 138 3.42 -21.88 4.14
N ARG A 139 2.14 -21.58 3.95
CA ARG A 139 1.50 -21.65 2.64
C ARG A 139 2.16 -20.70 1.61
N LEU A 140 2.59 -19.51 2.02
CA LEU A 140 3.29 -18.59 1.12
C LEU A 140 4.60 -19.17 0.58
N VAL A 141 5.34 -19.90 1.40
CA VAL A 141 6.54 -20.61 0.97
C VAL A 141 6.19 -21.69 -0.06
N ASP A 142 5.14 -22.48 0.19
CA ASP A 142 4.64 -23.51 -0.73
C ASP A 142 4.17 -22.90 -2.07
N GLU A 143 3.56 -21.71 -2.04
CA GLU A 143 3.13 -20.97 -3.23
C GLU A 143 4.30 -20.24 -3.94
N GLY A 144 5.53 -20.40 -3.47
CA GLY A 144 6.76 -19.92 -4.12
C GLY A 144 7.14 -18.48 -3.76
N ALA A 145 6.74 -17.98 -2.58
CA ALA A 145 7.30 -16.74 -2.05
C ALA A 145 8.75 -16.96 -1.58
N ASP A 146 9.64 -16.02 -1.91
CA ASP A 146 11.04 -16.03 -1.50
C ASP A 146 11.25 -15.44 -0.10
N GLY A 147 10.24 -14.77 0.44
CA GLY A 147 10.30 -14.19 1.76
C GLY A 147 8.94 -13.78 2.31
N VAL A 148 8.83 -13.82 3.63
CA VAL A 148 7.66 -13.39 4.39
C VAL A 148 8.05 -12.20 5.25
N TRP A 149 7.29 -11.10 5.13
CA TRP A 149 7.50 -9.90 5.94
C TRP A 149 6.38 -9.78 6.98
N VAL A 150 6.70 -10.12 8.23
CA VAL A 150 5.76 -10.03 9.35
C VAL A 150 5.43 -8.57 9.64
N SER A 151 4.16 -8.23 9.50
CA SER A 151 3.68 -6.85 9.64
C SER A 151 2.18 -6.82 9.94
N ASN A 152 1.76 -5.88 10.79
CA ASN A 152 0.38 -5.45 10.99
C ASN A 152 0.18 -3.99 10.52
N HIS A 153 1.02 -3.52 9.61
CA HIS A 153 1.03 -2.14 9.11
C HIS A 153 1.27 -1.08 10.21
N GLY A 154 1.96 -1.43 11.29
CA GLY A 154 2.17 -0.55 12.44
C GLY A 154 0.87 -0.25 13.21
N GLY A 155 -0.07 -1.19 13.25
CA GLY A 155 -1.38 -1.03 13.88
C GLY A 155 -2.31 -0.05 13.17
N ARG A 156 -2.01 0.32 11.91
CA ARG A 156 -2.75 1.37 11.17
C ARG A 156 -3.95 0.84 10.40
N GLN A 157 -4.14 -0.47 10.31
CA GLN A 157 -5.18 -1.08 9.48
C GLN A 157 -6.24 -1.75 10.34
N LEU A 158 -6.03 -2.98 10.78
CA LEU A 158 -6.95 -3.72 11.60
C LEU A 158 -6.67 -3.42 13.08
N ASP A 159 -7.64 -2.84 13.77
CA ASP A 159 -7.56 -2.66 15.22
C ASP A 159 -7.63 -4.01 15.94
N GLY A 160 -6.84 -4.16 17.01
CA GLY A 160 -6.72 -5.43 17.74
C GLY A 160 -5.91 -6.52 17.03
N ALA A 161 -5.28 -6.24 15.89
CA ALA A 161 -4.36 -7.18 15.26
C ALA A 161 -3.13 -7.43 16.15
N LEU A 162 -2.64 -8.70 16.13
CA LEU A 162 -1.43 -9.09 16.88
C LEU A 162 -0.25 -8.20 16.48
N ALA A 163 0.53 -7.75 17.47
CA ALA A 163 1.73 -6.99 17.19
C ALA A 163 2.74 -7.84 16.41
N SER A 164 3.41 -7.24 15.42
CA SER A 164 4.35 -7.98 14.56
C SER A 164 5.50 -8.61 15.34
N ALA A 165 5.94 -7.99 16.45
CA ALA A 165 6.96 -8.56 17.31
C ALA A 165 6.48 -9.85 18.02
N ASP A 166 5.20 -9.91 18.38
CA ASP A 166 4.60 -11.08 19.04
C ASP A 166 4.29 -12.21 18.01
N ALA A 167 3.94 -11.85 16.79
CA ALA A 167 3.71 -12.79 15.69
C ALA A 167 5.02 -13.43 15.17
N LEU A 168 6.12 -12.67 15.17
CA LEU A 168 7.39 -13.06 14.53
C LEU A 168 7.92 -14.43 14.97
N PRO A 169 7.96 -14.81 16.28
CA PRO A 169 8.52 -16.11 16.68
C PRO A 169 7.74 -17.30 16.14
N THR A 170 6.41 -17.20 16.02
CA THR A 170 5.56 -18.27 15.50
C THR A 170 5.65 -18.38 13.98
N VAL A 171 5.65 -17.24 13.30
CA VAL A 171 5.84 -17.18 11.84
C VAL A 171 7.22 -17.68 11.45
N ALA A 172 8.29 -17.26 12.15
CA ALA A 172 9.65 -17.70 11.85
C ALA A 172 9.80 -19.22 11.98
N ARG A 173 9.20 -19.84 13.01
CA ARG A 173 9.21 -21.30 13.16
C ARG A 173 8.46 -22.04 12.05
N ALA A 174 7.44 -21.44 11.49
CA ALA A 174 6.63 -22.06 10.43
C ALA A 174 7.32 -22.08 9.06
N VAL A 175 8.34 -21.21 8.87
CA VAL A 175 9.07 -21.09 7.58
C VAL A 175 10.56 -21.47 7.68
N ALA A 176 11.00 -22.04 8.82
CA ALA A 176 12.39 -22.42 9.12
C ALA A 176 12.82 -23.68 8.38
#